data_fe3dc0e3925505216b9b98a5c81ece8b
#
_entry.id   fe3dc0e3925505216b9b98a5c81ece8b
#
_cell.length_a   1.000
_cell.length_b   1.000
_cell.length_c   1.000
_cell.angle_alpha   90.00
_cell.angle_beta   90.00
_cell.angle_gamma   90.00
#
_symmetry.space_group_name_H-M   'P 1'
#
loop_
_entity.id
_entity.type
_entity.pdbx_description
1 polymer ?
#
loop_
_entity_poly.entity_id
_entity_poly.type
_entity_poly.pdbx_seq_one_letter_code
_entity_poly.pdbx_strand_id
1 'polypeptide(L)'
;MEQRKNLRFHVQFRSSFSSIAMVGGEGTVVDLSIRGCRIESPTDVQPGASLEVRIVVIEHESPIQIQQALVRWSRGRQFGLEFETMVPEEWARLQHTVKQIEMEPYEQAQQQKEGST
;
A
#
# COMPACT_ATOMS: atom_id res chain seq x y z
N MET A 1 -26.10 -5.14 9.07
CA MET A 1 -24.74 -5.59 9.14
C MET A 1 -23.79 -4.63 8.42
N GLU A 2 -22.74 -4.39 9.03
CA GLU A 2 -21.77 -3.45 8.47
C GLU A 2 -21.03 -4.09 7.29
N GLN A 3 -20.86 -3.32 6.25
CA GLN A 3 -20.15 -3.78 5.07
C GLN A 3 -18.87 -2.98 4.94
N ARG A 4 -17.76 -3.66 5.00
CA ARG A 4 -16.50 -3.01 4.78
C ARG A 4 -16.28 -2.90 3.29
N LYS A 5 -16.36 -1.69 2.80
CA LYS A 5 -16.23 -1.47 1.36
C LYS A 5 -14.82 -1.70 0.88
N ASN A 6 -13.84 -1.44 1.73
CA ASN A 6 -12.45 -1.50 1.31
C ASN A 6 -11.72 -2.40 2.27
N LEU A 7 -11.50 -3.62 1.84
CA LEU A 7 -10.77 -4.59 2.65
C LEU A 7 -9.30 -4.24 2.69
N ARG A 8 -8.68 -4.52 3.81
CA ARG A 8 -7.25 -4.33 3.99
C ARG A 8 -6.58 -5.68 4.07
N PHE A 9 -5.43 -5.78 3.41
CA PHE A 9 -4.69 -7.03 3.32
C PHE A 9 -3.29 -6.81 3.85
N HIS A 10 -2.81 -7.77 4.63
CA HIS A 10 -1.44 -7.74 5.12
C HIS A 10 -0.49 -8.00 3.98
N VAL A 11 0.50 -7.14 3.85
CA VAL A 11 1.48 -7.25 2.78
C VAL A 11 2.83 -6.84 3.34
N GLN A 12 3.87 -6.94 2.51
CA GLN A 12 5.18 -6.40 2.81
C GLN A 12 5.78 -5.90 1.51
N PHE A 13 5.43 -4.68 1.15
CA PHE A 13 5.94 -4.06 -0.06
C PHE A 13 6.86 -2.92 0.32
N ARG A 14 8.01 -2.86 -0.34
CA ARG A 14 8.89 -1.72 -0.16
C ARG A 14 8.23 -0.49 -0.73
N SER A 15 8.52 0.65 -0.11
CA SER A 15 7.92 1.89 -0.54
C SER A 15 8.89 3.03 -0.32
N SER A 16 8.69 4.09 -1.09
CA SER A 16 9.37 5.35 -0.87
C SER A 16 8.34 6.46 -0.95
N PHE A 17 8.61 7.57 -0.27
CA PHE A 17 7.66 8.67 -0.23
C PHE A 17 8.43 9.96 -0.07
N SER A 18 7.84 11.04 -0.52
CA SER A 18 8.47 12.36 -0.46
C SER A 18 7.40 13.43 -0.49
N SER A 19 7.80 14.63 -0.11
CA SER A 19 6.94 15.80 -0.20
C SER A 19 7.83 16.99 -0.46
N ILE A 20 7.21 18.16 -0.66
CA ILE A 20 7.97 19.38 -0.84
C ILE A 20 8.84 19.66 0.39
N ALA A 21 8.32 19.35 1.58
CA ALA A 21 9.03 19.65 2.82
C ALA A 21 10.03 18.57 3.22
N MET A 22 10.00 17.41 2.56
CA MET A 22 10.81 16.28 2.95
C MET A 22 11.47 15.68 1.72
N VAL A 23 12.79 15.54 1.81
CA VAL A 23 13.57 15.06 0.66
C VAL A 23 13.13 13.66 0.26
N GLY A 24 12.87 12.80 1.23
CA GLY A 24 12.42 11.47 0.91
C GLY A 24 12.50 10.57 2.11
N GLY A 25 11.71 9.53 2.10
CA GLY A 25 11.74 8.52 3.13
C GLY A 25 11.47 7.17 2.51
N GLU A 26 11.76 6.13 3.27
CA GLU A 26 11.53 4.76 2.83
C GLU A 26 10.84 4.00 3.95
N GLY A 27 10.07 3.01 3.56
CA GLY A 27 9.39 2.18 4.52
C GLY A 27 8.82 0.94 3.87
N THR A 28 8.04 0.22 4.66
CA THR A 28 7.39 -1.00 4.21
C THR A 28 5.89 -0.82 4.34
N VAL A 29 5.18 -1.04 3.25
CA VAL A 29 3.72 -1.10 3.29
C VAL A 29 3.35 -2.40 3.97
N VAL A 30 2.68 -2.31 5.10
CA VAL A 30 2.34 -3.49 5.88
C VAL A 30 0.87 -3.86 5.78
N ASP A 31 0.02 -2.95 5.32
CA ASP A 31 -1.30 -3.35 4.84
C ASP A 31 -1.73 -2.41 3.74
N LEU A 32 -2.62 -2.90 2.90
CA LEU A 32 -2.98 -2.20 1.67
C LEU A 32 -4.44 -2.44 1.36
N SER A 33 -5.10 -1.37 0.93
CA SER A 33 -6.44 -1.43 0.35
C SER A 33 -6.45 -0.51 -0.85
N ILE A 34 -7.55 -0.48 -1.58
CA ILE A 34 -7.61 0.41 -2.74
C ILE A 34 -7.74 1.87 -2.33
N ARG A 35 -8.00 2.17 -1.06
CA ARG A 35 -8.14 3.55 -0.62
C ARG A 35 -6.96 4.05 0.18
N GLY A 36 -6.09 3.17 0.63
CA GLY A 36 -4.98 3.62 1.43
C GLY A 36 -4.10 2.49 1.88
N CYS A 37 -3.13 2.83 2.72
CA CYS A 37 -2.20 1.84 3.22
C CYS A 37 -1.64 2.30 4.56
N ARG A 38 -0.98 1.37 5.23
CA ARG A 38 -0.23 1.65 6.44
C ARG A 38 1.22 1.35 6.15
N ILE A 39 2.10 2.27 6.54
CA ILE A 39 3.53 2.14 6.28
C ILE A 39 4.26 2.13 7.60
N GLU A 40 5.23 1.24 7.68
CA GLU A 40 6.19 1.19 8.78
C GLU A 40 7.48 1.84 8.32
N SER A 41 7.97 2.82 9.05
CA SER A 41 9.15 3.57 8.62
C SER A 41 9.76 4.30 9.81
N PRO A 42 11.08 4.44 9.84
CA PRO A 42 11.72 5.30 10.85
C PRO A 42 11.54 6.78 10.58
N THR A 43 11.02 7.15 9.41
CA THR A 43 10.87 8.55 9.05
C THR A 43 9.60 9.11 9.68
N ASP A 44 9.72 10.25 10.33
CA ASP A 44 8.56 10.92 10.91
C ASP A 44 7.78 11.65 9.83
N VAL A 45 6.47 11.47 9.86
CA VAL A 45 5.58 12.25 9.01
C VAL A 45 4.48 12.81 9.90
N GLN A 46 3.88 13.91 9.46
CA GLN A 46 2.89 14.60 10.25
C GLN A 46 1.50 14.36 9.69
N PRO A 47 0.51 14.09 10.56
CA PRO A 47 -0.87 14.02 10.08
C PRO A 47 -1.24 15.30 9.32
N GLY A 48 -1.94 15.13 8.23
CA GLY A 48 -2.30 16.25 7.37
C GLY A 48 -1.32 16.52 6.26
N ALA A 49 -0.13 15.94 6.31
CA ALA A 49 0.84 16.10 5.23
C ALA A 49 0.39 15.32 4.00
N SER A 50 0.78 15.84 2.85
CA SER A 50 0.50 15.19 1.56
C SER A 50 1.80 14.65 1.01
N LEU A 51 1.81 13.38 0.67
CA LEU A 51 3.02 12.70 0.21
C LEU A 51 2.81 12.15 -1.19
N GLU A 52 3.90 12.13 -1.94
CA GLU A 52 3.96 11.32 -3.15
C GLU A 52 4.53 9.97 -2.74
N VAL A 53 3.90 8.88 -3.17
CA VAL A 53 4.26 7.55 -2.68
C VAL A 53 4.49 6.62 -3.86
N ARG A 54 5.50 5.79 -3.74
CA ARG A 54 5.79 4.73 -4.71
C ARG A 54 5.83 3.42 -3.96
N ILE A 55 5.08 2.44 -4.48
CA ILE A 55 4.97 1.12 -3.87
C ILE A 55 5.54 0.10 -4.83
N VAL A 56 6.53 -0.64 -4.36
CA VAL A 56 7.21 -1.65 -5.19
C VAL A 56 6.48 -2.96 -5.05
N VAL A 57 5.91 -3.42 -6.15
CA VAL A 57 5.23 -4.70 -6.22
C VAL A 57 6.05 -5.59 -7.14
N ILE A 58 6.39 -6.77 -6.65
CA ILE A 58 7.38 -7.61 -7.31
C ILE A 58 6.98 -7.93 -8.74
N GLU A 59 5.71 -8.17 -8.99
CA GLU A 59 5.24 -8.53 -10.33
C GLU A 59 5.27 -7.39 -11.32
N HIS A 60 5.48 -6.17 -10.85
CA HIS A 60 5.44 -5.01 -11.72
C HIS A 60 6.85 -4.53 -12.00
N GLU A 61 7.07 -4.08 -13.23
CA GLU A 61 8.39 -3.57 -13.60
C GLU A 61 8.70 -2.25 -12.94
N SER A 62 7.69 -1.45 -12.65
CA SER A 62 7.90 -0.17 -12.03
C SER A 62 6.97 -0.03 -10.84
N PRO A 63 7.33 0.78 -9.85
CA PRO A 63 6.47 0.97 -8.69
C PRO A 63 5.13 1.58 -9.07
N ILE A 64 4.12 1.26 -8.27
CA ILE A 64 2.84 1.95 -8.39
C ILE A 64 3.02 3.33 -7.79
N GLN A 65 2.61 4.34 -8.55
CA GLN A 65 2.84 5.72 -8.15
C GLN A 65 1.54 6.37 -7.72
N ILE A 66 1.54 6.87 -6.50
CA ILE A 66 0.42 7.62 -5.96
C ILE A 66 0.86 9.08 -5.88
N GLN A 67 0.21 9.94 -6.67
CA GLN A 67 0.63 11.32 -6.75
C GLN A 67 0.39 12.07 -5.46
N GLN A 68 -0.70 11.76 -4.78
CA GLN A 68 -1.02 12.40 -3.52
C GLN A 68 -1.65 11.40 -2.58
N ALA A 69 -1.05 11.27 -1.41
CA ALA A 69 -1.58 10.47 -0.32
C ALA A 69 -1.55 11.31 0.93
N LEU A 70 -2.67 11.34 1.64
CA LEU A 70 -2.81 12.17 2.83
C LEU A 70 -2.47 11.35 4.05
N VAL A 71 -1.58 11.87 4.91
CA VAL A 71 -1.26 11.24 6.18
C VAL A 71 -2.44 11.47 7.12
N ARG A 72 -3.12 10.39 7.48
CA ARG A 72 -4.28 10.48 8.35
C ARG A 72 -3.92 10.36 9.81
N TRP A 73 -2.90 9.56 10.12
CA TRP A 73 -2.44 9.40 11.48
C TRP A 73 -0.99 8.98 11.46
N SER A 74 -0.32 9.23 12.58
CA SER A 74 1.06 8.84 12.76
C SER A 74 1.23 8.41 14.21
N ARG A 75 1.81 7.23 14.43
CA ARG A 75 2.00 6.71 15.77
C ARG A 75 3.20 5.79 15.80
N GLY A 76 4.20 6.16 16.61
CA GLY A 76 5.39 5.36 16.70
C GLY A 76 6.10 5.33 15.35
N ARG A 77 6.36 4.13 14.86
CA ARG A 77 7.05 3.97 13.59
C ARG A 77 6.09 3.61 12.46
N GLN A 78 4.81 3.95 12.62
CA GLN A 78 3.82 3.65 11.60
C GLN A 78 3.00 4.89 11.30
N PHE A 79 2.49 4.95 10.08
CA PHE A 79 1.53 5.99 9.72
C PHE A 79 0.59 5.44 8.67
N GLY A 80 -0.60 6.03 8.65
CA GLY A 80 -1.65 5.63 7.72
C GLY A 80 -1.88 6.67 6.67
N LEU A 81 -2.05 6.21 5.45
CA LEU A 81 -2.24 7.07 4.29
C LEU A 81 -3.59 6.79 3.64
N GLU A 82 -4.21 7.85 3.16
CA GLU A 82 -5.36 7.77 2.30
C GLU A 82 -4.95 8.27 0.92
N PHE A 83 -5.19 7.47 -0.11
CA PHE A 83 -4.83 7.84 -1.47
C PHE A 83 -5.83 8.86 -1.99
N GLU A 84 -5.32 9.97 -2.51
CA GLU A 84 -6.18 11.06 -2.98
C GLU A 84 -6.11 11.26 -4.46
N THR A 85 -4.92 11.15 -5.05
CA THR A 85 -4.74 11.46 -6.47
C THR A 85 -3.84 10.42 -7.10
N MET A 86 -4.33 9.82 -8.17
CA MET A 86 -3.55 8.87 -8.96
C MET A 86 -3.99 9.04 -10.42
N VAL A 87 -3.04 8.87 -11.33
CA VAL A 87 -3.42 8.80 -12.74
C VAL A 87 -4.16 7.49 -12.98
N PRO A 88 -5.05 7.45 -13.97
CA PRO A 88 -5.89 6.28 -14.19
C PRO A 88 -5.12 4.98 -14.38
N GLU A 89 -3.97 5.01 -15.03
CA GLU A 89 -3.18 3.81 -15.24
C GLU A 89 -2.66 3.26 -13.93
N GLU A 90 -2.25 4.15 -13.03
CA GLU A 90 -1.75 3.71 -11.73
C GLU A 90 -2.89 3.20 -10.86
N TRP A 91 -4.04 3.84 -10.96
CA TRP A 91 -5.23 3.37 -10.27
C TRP A 91 -5.58 1.96 -10.69
N ALA A 92 -5.54 1.69 -12.00
CA ALA A 92 -5.82 0.35 -12.50
C ALA A 92 -4.81 -0.67 -12.00
N ARG A 93 -3.54 -0.28 -11.92
CA ARG A 93 -2.50 -1.17 -11.41
C ARG A 93 -2.73 -1.48 -9.93
N LEU A 94 -3.12 -0.47 -9.16
CA LEU A 94 -3.41 -0.70 -7.75
C LEU A 94 -4.60 -1.63 -7.58
N GLN A 95 -5.66 -1.40 -8.36
CA GLN A 95 -6.83 -2.27 -8.29
C GLN A 95 -6.48 -3.71 -8.63
N HIS A 96 -5.67 -3.89 -9.65
CA HIS A 96 -5.24 -5.22 -10.05
C HIS A 96 -4.43 -5.88 -8.93
N THR A 97 -3.53 -5.14 -8.32
CA THR A 97 -2.70 -5.66 -7.25
C THR A 97 -3.55 -6.09 -6.05
N VAL A 98 -4.48 -5.23 -5.64
CA VAL A 98 -5.33 -5.54 -4.51
C VAL A 98 -6.17 -6.77 -4.81
N LYS A 99 -6.68 -6.87 -6.02
CA LYS A 99 -7.49 -8.03 -6.39
C LYS A 99 -6.66 -9.30 -6.35
N GLN A 100 -5.43 -9.24 -6.80
CA GLN A 100 -4.55 -10.41 -6.77
C GLN A 100 -4.26 -10.83 -5.34
N ILE A 101 -4.01 -9.86 -4.46
CA ILE A 101 -3.78 -10.18 -3.06
C ILE A 101 -5.01 -10.83 -2.45
N GLU A 102 -6.18 -10.32 -2.80
CA GLU A 102 -7.44 -10.86 -2.29
C GLU A 102 -7.59 -12.34 -2.63
N MET A 103 -7.15 -12.72 -3.81
CA MET A 103 -7.29 -14.10 -4.28
C MET A 103 -6.13 -14.99 -3.85
N GLU A 104 -4.99 -14.40 -3.55
CA GLU A 104 -3.77 -15.14 -3.30
C GLU A 104 -3.85 -16.11 -2.13
N PRO A 105 -4.43 -15.73 -0.98
CA PRO A 105 -4.49 -16.68 0.12
C PRO A 105 -5.23 -17.96 -0.23
N TYR A 106 -6.29 -17.85 -1.03
CA TYR A 106 -7.02 -19.03 -1.47
C TYR A 106 -6.17 -19.91 -2.37
N GLU A 107 -5.49 -19.29 -3.31
CA GLU A 107 -4.63 -20.02 -4.23
C GLU A 107 -3.45 -20.67 -3.51
N GLN A 108 -2.88 -19.95 -2.57
CA GLN A 108 -1.78 -20.49 -1.79
C GLN A 108 -2.21 -21.70 -0.97
N ALA A 109 -3.39 -21.63 -0.40
CA ALA A 109 -3.89 -22.77 0.36
C ALA A 109 -4.05 -24.00 -0.52
N GLN A 110 -4.54 -23.82 -1.73
CA GLN A 110 -4.68 -24.92 -2.66
C GLN A 110 -3.32 -25.46 -3.08
N GLN A 111 -2.38 -24.58 -3.36
CA GLN A 111 -1.05 -25.01 -3.75
C GLN A 111 -0.36 -25.75 -2.62
N GLN A 112 -0.55 -25.32 -1.40
CA GLN A 112 0.05 -25.99 -0.26
C GLN A 112 -0.51 -27.39 -0.12
N LYS A 113 -1.79 -27.55 -0.34
CA LYS A 113 -2.38 -28.88 -0.29
C LYS A 113 -1.72 -29.81 -1.29
N GLU A 114 -1.54 -29.32 -2.49
CA GLU A 114 -0.91 -30.14 -3.54
C GLU A 114 0.55 -30.35 -3.24
N GLY A 115 1.21 -29.33 -2.75
CA GLY A 115 2.64 -29.41 -2.51
C GLY A 115 3.02 -30.29 -1.34
N SER A 116 2.10 -30.51 -0.44
CA SER A 116 2.41 -31.31 0.73
C SER A 116 2.33 -32.80 0.47
N THR A 117 1.95 -33.18 -0.68
CA THR A 117 1.89 -34.60 -1.02
C THR A 117 3.25 -35.16 -1.37
#